data_95e8add19ff2b09c8f8af16cc84b909e
#
_entry.id   95e8add19ff2b09c8f8af16cc84b909e
#
_cell.length_a   1.000
_cell.length_b   1.000
_cell.length_c   1.000
_cell.angle_alpha   90.00
_cell.angle_beta   90.00
_cell.angle_gamma   90.00
#
_symmetry.space_group_name_H-M   'P 1'
#
loop_
_entity.id
_entity.type
_entity.pdbx_description
1 polymer ?
#
loop_
_entity_poly.entity_id
_entity_poly.type
_entity_poly.pdbx_seq_one_letter_code
_entity_poly.pdbx_strand_id
1 'polypeptide(L)'
;MTKEAAAASDRSALDEQQVRDVLRQVIDPEVGRDIVSLGLVYRVEVAPGSLVIEMTMTSPACPMGEMIVGDVHAALAKVLPETIEPDIRLVWEPPWNPSMMDEATKQHFGWAPD
;
A
#
# COMPACT_ATOMS: atom_id res chain seq x y z
N MET A 1 20.16 -15.68 -18.45
CA MET A 1 19.81 -15.20 -18.19
C MET A 1 19.69 -14.78 -17.13
N THR A 2 20.02 -14.45 -16.67
CA THR A 2 19.85 -13.80 -15.64
C THR A 2 18.56 -13.71 -15.06
N LYS A 3 17.61 -14.01 -15.71
CA LYS A 3 16.35 -13.95 -15.23
C LYS A 3 16.08 -14.86 -14.14
N GLU A 4 16.66 -16.02 -14.18
CA GLU A 4 16.43 -16.98 -13.17
C GLU A 4 17.00 -16.59 -11.88
N ALA A 5 18.16 -15.99 -11.92
CA ALA A 5 18.77 -15.55 -10.70
C ALA A 5 17.92 -14.49 -10.07
N ALA A 6 17.37 -13.62 -10.86
CA ALA A 6 16.52 -12.59 -10.33
C ALA A 6 15.30 -13.19 -9.70
N ALA A 7 14.74 -14.18 -10.31
CA ALA A 7 13.57 -14.80 -9.77
C ALA A 7 13.86 -15.45 -8.44
N ALA A 8 15.01 -16.06 -8.32
CA ALA A 8 15.35 -16.66 -7.06
C ALA A 8 15.52 -15.64 -5.97
N SER A 9 16.10 -14.50 -6.28
CA SER A 9 16.24 -13.51 -5.26
C SER A 9 14.91 -12.90 -4.92
N ASP A 10 13.99 -12.88 -5.83
CA ASP A 10 12.70 -12.31 -5.56
C ASP A 10 11.94 -13.07 -4.50
N ARG A 11 12.28 -14.30 -4.25
CA ARG A 11 11.60 -15.01 -3.22
C ARG A 11 11.90 -14.46 -1.85
N SER A 12 13.04 -13.86 -1.66
CA SER A 12 13.38 -13.32 -0.37
C SER A 12 13.07 -11.83 -0.29
N ALA A 13 12.77 -11.19 -1.40
CA ALA A 13 12.44 -9.78 -1.38
C ALA A 13 11.46 -9.47 -2.49
N LEU A 14 10.41 -8.78 -2.16
CA LEU A 14 9.42 -8.37 -3.15
C LEU A 14 9.87 -7.07 -3.79
N ASP A 15 9.49 -6.84 -5.03
CA ASP A 15 9.73 -5.53 -5.62
C ASP A 15 8.54 -4.62 -5.31
N GLU A 16 8.67 -3.36 -5.70
CA GLU A 16 7.65 -2.38 -5.37
C GLU A 16 6.29 -2.77 -5.92
N GLN A 17 6.25 -3.28 -7.15
CA GLN A 17 4.98 -3.64 -7.75
C GLN A 17 4.31 -4.79 -7.02
N GLN A 18 5.09 -5.78 -6.61
CA GLN A 18 4.55 -6.89 -5.87
C GLN A 18 3.99 -6.45 -4.53
N VAL A 19 4.68 -5.52 -3.87
CA VAL A 19 4.19 -4.99 -2.61
C VAL A 19 2.87 -4.25 -2.83
N ARG A 20 2.79 -3.44 -3.87
CA ARG A 20 1.55 -2.73 -4.15
C ARG A 20 0.42 -3.69 -4.48
N ASP A 21 0.71 -4.78 -5.16
CA ASP A 21 -0.31 -5.77 -5.45
C ASP A 21 -0.84 -6.42 -4.18
N VAL A 22 0.03 -6.68 -3.23
CA VAL A 22 -0.41 -7.21 -1.94
C VAL A 22 -1.28 -6.18 -1.22
N LEU A 23 -0.91 -4.92 -1.29
CA LEU A 23 -1.67 -3.88 -0.62
C LEU A 23 -3.05 -3.67 -1.24
N ARG A 24 -3.25 -4.11 -2.48
CA ARG A 24 -4.58 -4.04 -3.08
C ARG A 24 -5.57 -4.98 -2.41
N GLN A 25 -5.11 -5.84 -1.54
CA GLN A 25 -5.99 -6.70 -0.78
C GLN A 25 -6.50 -6.03 0.48
N VAL A 26 -5.95 -4.87 0.82
CA VAL A 26 -6.35 -4.15 2.02
C VAL A 26 -7.42 -3.14 1.63
N ILE A 27 -8.60 -3.30 2.20
CA ILE A 27 -9.77 -2.52 1.83
C ILE A 27 -10.08 -1.53 2.94
N ASP A 28 -10.34 -0.29 2.57
CA ASP A 28 -10.85 0.69 3.53
C ASP A 28 -12.34 0.43 3.69
N PRO A 29 -12.78 -0.03 4.85
CA PRO A 29 -14.18 -0.44 4.99
C PRO A 29 -15.16 0.71 4.91
N GLU A 30 -14.72 1.92 5.14
CA GLU A 30 -15.63 3.06 5.04
C GLU A 30 -15.91 3.42 3.60
N VAL A 31 -14.98 3.11 2.72
CA VAL A 31 -15.09 3.50 1.32
C VAL A 31 -15.40 2.29 0.43
N GLY A 32 -14.93 1.12 0.84
CA GLY A 32 -15.18 -0.10 0.07
C GLY A 32 -14.21 -0.31 -1.08
N ARG A 33 -13.07 0.40 -1.08
CA ARG A 33 -12.06 0.24 -2.12
C ARG A 33 -10.72 0.00 -1.47
N ASP A 34 -9.79 -0.58 -2.25
CA ASP A 34 -8.47 -0.87 -1.70
C ASP A 34 -7.64 0.41 -1.55
N ILE A 35 -6.69 0.36 -0.66
CA ILE A 35 -5.93 1.55 -0.30
C ILE A 35 -5.04 2.05 -1.43
N VAL A 36 -4.60 1.15 -2.33
CA VAL A 36 -3.78 1.59 -3.46
C VAL A 36 -4.62 2.39 -4.45
N SER A 37 -5.81 1.87 -4.78
CA SER A 37 -6.70 2.56 -5.72
C SER A 37 -7.16 3.90 -5.16
N LEU A 38 -7.29 4.00 -3.84
CA LEU A 38 -7.69 5.25 -3.21
C LEU A 38 -6.57 6.29 -3.18
N GLY A 39 -5.35 5.90 -3.51
CA GLY A 39 -4.24 6.83 -3.46
C GLY A 39 -3.71 7.04 -2.06
N LEU A 40 -3.91 6.10 -1.16
CA LEU A 40 -3.45 6.24 0.22
C LEU A 40 -2.02 5.79 0.40
N VAL A 41 -1.46 5.04 -0.54
CA VAL A 41 -0.09 4.56 -0.43
C VAL A 41 0.80 5.55 -1.18
N TYR A 42 1.61 6.29 -0.44
CA TYR A 42 2.42 7.35 -1.02
C TYR A 42 3.79 6.86 -1.46
N ARG A 43 4.33 5.89 -0.76
CA ARG A 43 5.69 5.47 -1.06
C ARG A 43 5.89 4.03 -0.64
N VAL A 44 6.57 3.28 -1.50
CA VAL A 44 6.98 1.92 -1.18
C VAL A 44 8.46 1.85 -1.49
N GLU A 45 9.27 1.57 -0.48
CA GLU A 45 10.70 1.53 -0.64
C GLU A 45 11.18 0.13 -0.27
N VAL A 46 11.69 -0.59 -1.25
CA VAL A 46 12.15 -1.96 -1.03
C VAL A 46 13.66 -1.97 -1.09
N ALA A 47 14.27 -2.52 -0.06
CA ALA A 47 15.72 -2.66 -0.02
C ALA A 47 16.04 -4.03 0.56
N PRO A 48 17.29 -4.50 0.39
CA PRO A 48 17.63 -5.80 0.97
C PRO A 48 17.39 -5.79 2.48
N GLY A 49 16.57 -6.71 2.93
CA GLY A 49 16.29 -6.83 4.35
C GLY A 49 15.38 -5.77 4.95
N SER A 50 14.80 -4.88 4.11
CA SER A 50 13.94 -3.87 4.68
C SER A 50 12.84 -3.47 3.71
N LEU A 51 11.74 -2.98 4.28
CA LEU A 51 10.61 -2.52 3.49
C LEU A 51 9.98 -1.35 4.25
N VAL A 52 9.87 -0.21 3.59
CA VAL A 52 9.25 0.96 4.18
C VAL A 52 8.04 1.34 3.33
N ILE A 53 6.91 1.58 3.98
CA ILE A 53 5.69 2.00 3.32
C ILE A 53 5.22 3.27 4.00
N GLU A 54 5.06 4.34 3.21
CA GLU A 54 4.45 5.57 3.71
C GLU A 54 3.04 5.64 3.15
N MET A 55 2.08 5.79 4.02
CA MET A 55 0.69 5.85 3.62
C MET A 55 -0.04 6.88 4.45
N THR A 56 -1.21 7.25 3.99
CA THR A 56 -2.04 8.21 4.69
C THR A 56 -3.45 7.68 4.79
N MET A 57 -4.32 8.47 5.40
CA MET A 57 -5.74 8.17 5.52
C MET A 57 -6.52 9.28 4.85
N THR A 58 -7.79 9.02 4.55
CA THR A 58 -8.62 10.03 3.93
C THR A 58 -8.91 11.19 4.87
N SER A 59 -8.75 10.97 6.17
CA SER A 59 -8.99 12.01 7.17
C SER A 59 -8.19 11.70 8.43
N PRO A 60 -7.59 12.71 9.07
CA PRO A 60 -6.89 12.47 10.33
C PRO A 60 -7.82 11.95 11.43
N ALA A 61 -9.11 12.18 11.27
CA ALA A 61 -10.07 11.72 12.27
C ALA A 61 -10.59 10.33 11.99
N CYS A 62 -10.07 9.65 10.99
CA CYS A 62 -10.55 8.33 10.60
C CYS A 62 -10.28 7.32 11.72
N PRO A 63 -11.31 6.74 12.32
CA PRO A 63 -11.08 5.77 13.40
C PRO A 63 -10.57 4.44 12.89
N MET A 64 -10.56 4.22 11.59
CA MET A 64 -10.13 2.97 11.01
C MET A 64 -8.64 2.94 10.71
N GLY A 65 -7.92 4.04 10.99
CA GLY A 65 -6.53 4.11 10.60
C GLY A 65 -5.68 3.01 11.18
N GLU A 66 -5.85 2.73 12.48
CA GLU A 66 -5.04 1.67 13.10
C GLU A 66 -5.41 0.30 12.57
N MET A 67 -6.68 0.09 12.29
CA MET A 67 -7.11 -1.18 11.73
C MET A 67 -6.52 -1.39 10.34
N ILE A 68 -6.51 -0.34 9.52
CA ILE A 68 -5.98 -0.46 8.18
C ILE A 68 -4.47 -0.71 8.22
N VAL A 69 -3.75 -0.03 9.10
CA VAL A 69 -2.32 -0.28 9.25
C VAL A 69 -2.08 -1.72 9.69
N GLY A 70 -2.90 -2.22 10.61
CA GLY A 70 -2.80 -3.61 11.04
C GLY A 70 -3.07 -4.59 9.90
N ASP A 71 -4.04 -4.27 9.05
CA ASP A 71 -4.34 -5.11 7.90
C ASP A 71 -3.19 -5.11 6.89
N VAL A 72 -2.55 -3.96 6.70
CA VAL A 72 -1.38 -3.88 5.82
C VAL A 72 -0.27 -4.77 6.38
N HIS A 73 -0.04 -4.67 7.67
CA HIS A 73 1.00 -5.47 8.31
C HIS A 73 0.70 -6.96 8.14
N ALA A 74 -0.54 -7.35 8.36
CA ALA A 74 -0.92 -8.75 8.25
C ALA A 74 -0.80 -9.27 6.81
N ALA A 75 -1.19 -8.45 5.84
CA ALA A 75 -1.10 -8.86 4.45
C ALA A 75 0.34 -9.05 4.03
N LEU A 76 1.22 -8.15 4.46
CA LEU A 76 2.63 -8.24 4.10
C LEU A 76 3.31 -9.40 4.83
N ALA A 77 2.90 -9.69 6.05
CA ALA A 77 3.51 -10.78 6.81
C ALA A 77 3.32 -12.12 6.12
N LYS A 78 2.28 -12.26 5.32
CA LYS A 78 2.03 -13.52 4.63
C LYS A 78 3.01 -13.76 3.48
N VAL A 79 3.62 -12.72 2.95
CA VAL A 79 4.47 -12.86 1.78
C VAL A 79 5.92 -12.51 2.06
N LEU A 80 6.22 -11.87 3.18
CA LEU A 80 7.60 -11.51 3.53
C LEU A 80 8.23 -12.61 4.38
N PRO A 81 9.55 -12.81 4.23
CA PRO A 81 10.22 -13.70 5.17
C PRO A 81 10.20 -13.11 6.57
N GLU A 82 10.31 -13.97 7.55
CA GLU A 82 10.22 -13.53 8.94
C GLU A 82 11.32 -12.55 9.32
N THR A 83 12.41 -12.55 8.56
CA THR A 83 13.51 -11.65 8.87
C THR A 83 13.26 -10.22 8.44
N ILE A 84 12.19 -9.97 7.71
CA ILE A 84 11.87 -8.61 7.27
C ILE A 84 10.62 -8.13 7.98
N GLU A 85 10.79 -7.05 8.74
CA GLU A 85 9.69 -6.43 9.43
C GLU A 85 9.29 -5.19 8.64
N PRO A 86 8.09 -5.12 8.08
CA PRO A 86 7.73 -3.93 7.33
C PRO A 86 7.59 -2.72 8.25
N ASP A 87 8.11 -1.60 7.79
CA ASP A 87 8.04 -0.34 8.52
C ASP A 87 6.94 0.48 7.87
N ILE A 88 5.78 0.53 8.49
CA ILE A 88 4.63 1.21 7.94
C ILE A 88 4.48 2.54 8.67
N ARG A 89 4.58 3.62 7.91
CA ARG A 89 4.57 4.97 8.45
C ARG A 89 3.33 5.70 7.98
N LEU A 90 2.59 6.24 8.92
CA LEU A 90 1.41 7.02 8.62
C LEU A 90 1.86 8.47 8.49
N VAL A 91 1.65 9.06 7.33
CA VAL A 91 2.10 10.42 7.07
C VAL A 91 0.89 11.27 6.66
N TRP A 92 0.96 12.56 6.93
CA TRP A 92 -0.16 13.46 6.66
C TRP A 92 0.20 14.55 5.67
N GLU A 93 1.41 14.50 5.11
CA GLU A 93 1.86 15.43 4.10
C GLU A 93 2.32 14.69 2.87
N PRO A 94 1.81 15.03 1.71
CA PRO A 94 0.74 16.00 1.48
C PRO A 94 -0.60 15.44 1.94
N PRO A 95 -1.56 16.30 2.27
CA PRO A 95 -2.87 15.80 2.67
C PRO A 95 -3.56 15.11 1.51
N TRP A 96 -4.27 14.05 1.82
CA TRP A 96 -4.95 13.29 0.79
C TRP A 96 -6.14 14.08 0.25
N ASN A 97 -6.38 13.94 -1.05
CA ASN A 97 -7.60 14.47 -1.65
C ASN A 97 -8.06 13.51 -2.75
N PRO A 98 -9.32 13.61 -3.19
CA PRO A 98 -9.87 12.63 -4.14
C PRO A 98 -9.15 12.57 -5.48
N SER A 99 -8.42 13.62 -5.86
CA SER A 99 -7.71 13.55 -7.14
C SER A 99 -6.59 12.53 -7.11
N MET A 100 -6.22 12.03 -5.94
CA MET A 100 -5.16 11.04 -5.80
C MET A 100 -5.66 9.62 -6.07
N MET A 101 -6.98 9.41 -6.16
CA MET A 101 -7.51 8.10 -6.51
C MET A 101 -7.15 7.77 -7.95
N ASP A 102 -7.06 6.46 -8.25
CA ASP A 102 -6.83 6.09 -9.63
C ASP A 102 -8.10 6.36 -10.46
N GLU A 103 -7.94 6.27 -11.77
CA GLU A 103 -9.01 6.67 -12.67
C GLU A 103 -10.27 5.83 -12.50
N ALA A 104 -10.11 4.53 -12.35
CA ALA A 104 -11.25 3.64 -12.20
C ALA A 104 -12.01 3.93 -10.92
N THR A 105 -11.29 4.26 -9.86
CA THR A 105 -11.92 4.55 -8.59
C THR A 105 -12.66 5.88 -8.64
N LYS A 106 -12.09 6.88 -9.32
CA LYS A 106 -12.77 8.14 -9.50
C LYS A 106 -14.09 7.93 -10.22
N GLN A 107 -14.08 7.10 -11.26
CA GLN A 107 -15.30 6.83 -12.00
C GLN A 107 -16.31 6.08 -11.16
N HIS A 108 -15.83 5.16 -10.32
CA HIS A 108 -16.72 4.40 -9.46
C HIS A 108 -17.52 5.31 -8.54
N PHE A 109 -16.89 6.36 -8.03
CA PHE A 109 -17.57 7.30 -7.12
C PHE A 109 -18.21 8.47 -7.86
N GLY A 110 -18.08 8.52 -9.17
CA GLY A 110 -18.63 9.64 -9.92
C GLY A 110 -17.91 10.94 -9.69
N TRP A 111 -16.68 10.90 -9.21
CA TRP A 111 -15.91 12.10 -8.94
C TRP A 111 -15.17 12.53 -10.20
N ALA A 112 -15.24 13.81 -10.52
CA ALA A 112 -14.55 14.33 -11.69
C ALA A 112 -13.83 15.60 -11.31
N PRO A 113 -12.53 15.67 -11.59
CA PRO A 113 -11.79 16.89 -11.34
C PRO A 113 -12.19 17.86 -12.37
N ASP A 114 -12.59 18.95 -12.09
CA ASP A 114 -12.99 19.86 -13.08
C ASP A 114 -12.05 20.61 -13.63
#